data_830c6ff1a5fd93b64c7640bce4e53dfd
#
_entry.id   830c6ff1a5fd93b64c7640bce4e53dfd
#
_cell.length_a   1.000
_cell.length_b   1.000
_cell.length_c   1.000
_cell.angle_alpha   90.00
_cell.angle_beta   90.00
_cell.angle_gamma   90.00
#
_symmetry.space_group_name_H-M   'P 1'
#
loop_
_entity.id
_entity.type
_entity.pdbx_description
1 polymer ?
#
loop_
_entity_poly.entity_id
_entity_poly.type
_entity_poly.pdbx_seq_one_letter_code
_entity_poly.pdbx_strand_id
1 'polypeptide(L)'
;MHGTTILSVRRGEHVAIGGDGQVTLGETIMKGNARKVRRLYEDKVIAGFAGGTADAFTLFERFEGKLQKHQGNLLRSAVELAKDWRTDRMLRRLEALLAVADRSVSLVISGTGDVIEPEGGVMSIGSGGPYAKAAAVALLENTDMDARAIVERSLTIAADICIYTNHEVTIEELGG
;
A
#
# COMPACT_ATOMS: atom_id res chain seq x y z
N MET A 1 -2.09 17.83 1.00
CA MET A 1 -1.75 16.96 1.40
C MET A 1 -2.63 16.10 1.93
N HIS A 2 -2.61 15.01 1.74
CA HIS A 2 -3.56 14.28 2.08
C HIS A 2 -3.11 13.32 2.96
N GLY A 3 -3.44 13.20 3.99
CA GLY A 3 -3.01 12.37 4.97
C GLY A 3 -3.27 10.93 4.80
N THR A 4 -2.70 10.29 3.91
CA THR A 4 -2.87 8.87 3.73
C THR A 4 -1.66 8.15 4.31
N THR A 5 -1.89 7.14 5.12
CA THR A 5 -0.82 6.30 5.64
C THR A 5 -1.13 4.87 5.23
N ILE A 6 -0.17 4.24 4.61
CA ILE A 6 -0.29 2.84 4.19
C ILE A 6 0.79 2.05 4.93
N LEU A 7 0.41 0.91 5.46
CA LEU A 7 1.34 0.04 6.17
C LEU A 7 1.17 -1.39 5.74
N SER A 8 2.26 -2.09 5.47
CA SER A 8 2.22 -3.50 5.15
C SER A 8 3.09 -4.27 6.11
N VAL A 9 2.59 -5.39 6.59
CA VAL A 9 3.33 -6.26 7.50
C VAL A 9 3.23 -7.69 6.99
N ARG A 10 4.36 -8.37 6.94
CA ARG A 10 4.42 -9.77 6.57
C ARG A 10 4.96 -10.57 7.75
N ARG A 11 4.24 -11.63 8.11
CA ARG A 11 4.73 -12.55 9.11
C ARG A 11 4.52 -13.95 8.54
N GLY A 12 5.61 -14.60 8.19
CA GLY A 12 5.53 -15.91 7.56
C GLY A 12 4.89 -15.80 6.19
N GLU A 13 3.87 -16.60 5.93
CA GLU A 13 3.20 -16.55 4.66
C GLU A 13 1.99 -15.64 4.67
N HIS A 14 1.75 -14.94 5.77
CA HIS A 14 0.65 -14.00 5.84
C HIS A 14 1.16 -12.59 5.62
N VAL A 15 0.45 -11.83 4.82
CA VAL A 15 0.80 -10.43 4.60
C VAL A 15 -0.49 -9.62 4.63
N ALA A 16 -0.43 -8.46 5.27
CA ALA A 16 -1.58 -7.56 5.35
C ALA A 16 -1.14 -6.16 4.93
N ILE A 17 -1.99 -5.45 4.20
CA ILE A 17 -1.76 -4.05 3.88
C ILE A 17 -2.98 -3.31 4.37
N GLY A 18 -2.77 -2.24 5.12
CA GLY A 18 -3.86 -1.40 5.59
C GLY A 18 -3.58 0.05 5.32
N GLY A 19 -4.62 0.83 5.33
CA GLY A 19 -4.52 2.28 5.15
C GLY A 19 -5.59 3.00 5.93
N ASP A 20 -5.32 4.24 6.30
CA ASP A 20 -6.29 5.04 6.95
C ASP A 20 -7.14 5.52 5.83
N GLY A 21 -8.28 5.36 5.91
CA GLY A 21 -8.96 5.59 4.90
C GLY A 21 -9.71 6.62 4.55
N GLN A 22 -9.61 7.52 4.68
CA GLN A 22 -10.33 8.37 4.53
C GLN A 22 -10.53 9.33 3.63
N VAL A 23 -11.27 9.63 3.19
CA VAL A 23 -11.46 10.46 2.35
C VAL A 23 -12.34 11.33 2.58
N THR A 24 -12.43 12.22 2.53
CA THR A 24 -13.26 13.00 2.86
C THR A 24 -14.04 13.69 2.01
N LEU A 25 -13.83 14.39 1.41
CA LEU A 25 -14.56 15.17 0.66
C LEU A 25 -15.51 14.65 -0.03
N GLY A 26 -16.33 14.95 -0.19
CA GLY A 26 -17.19 14.54 -1.06
C GLY A 26 -17.59 13.30 -0.82
N GLU A 27 -17.74 12.99 0.09
CA GLU A 27 -18.15 11.81 0.40
C GLU A 27 -18.79 11.12 -0.60
N THR A 28 -19.35 11.67 -1.37
CA THR A 28 -20.12 11.04 -2.21
C THR A 28 -19.43 10.13 -2.98
N ILE A 29 -18.58 10.28 -3.45
CA ILE A 29 -18.04 9.53 -4.27
C ILE A 29 -17.40 8.51 -3.97
N MET A 30 -17.05 8.26 -3.02
CA MET A 30 -16.37 7.32 -2.75
C MET A 30 -16.85 6.09 -3.03
N LYS A 31 -16.78 5.50 -3.94
CA LYS A 31 -17.23 4.36 -4.24
C LYS A 31 -16.11 3.49 -4.20
N GLY A 32 -16.15 2.33 -4.48
CA GLY A 32 -15.13 1.35 -4.47
C GLY A 32 -13.88 1.77 -5.14
N ASN A 33 -14.00 2.50 -6.21
CA ASN A 33 -12.82 2.86 -6.93
C ASN A 33 -11.97 3.83 -6.21
N ALA A 34 -12.46 4.52 -5.21
CA ALA A 34 -11.68 5.48 -4.52
C ALA A 34 -10.86 4.88 -3.41
N ARG A 35 -10.94 3.57 -3.18
CA ARG A 35 -10.19 2.99 -2.12
C ARG A 35 -8.73 3.02 -2.38
N LYS A 36 -7.96 3.32 -1.35
CA LYS A 36 -6.51 3.34 -1.47
C LYS A 36 -5.86 2.03 -1.10
N VAL A 37 -6.63 1.06 -0.63
CA VAL A 37 -6.14 -0.29 -0.39
C VAL A 37 -7.08 -1.23 -1.10
N ARG A 38 -6.57 -2.13 -1.93
CA ARG A 38 -7.44 -3.01 -2.69
C ARG A 38 -6.74 -4.29 -3.13
N ARG A 39 -7.54 -5.22 -3.61
CA ARG A 39 -7.03 -6.48 -4.13
C ARG A 39 -6.97 -6.37 -5.64
N LEU A 40 -5.96 -6.98 -6.23
CA LEU A 40 -5.78 -7.00 -7.68
C LEU A 40 -5.50 -8.42 -8.14
N TYR A 41 -5.60 -8.63 -9.42
CA TYR A 41 -5.22 -9.87 -10.09
C TYR A 41 -5.87 -11.07 -9.41
N GLU A 42 -7.20 -11.17 -9.54
CA GLU A 42 -7.95 -12.31 -9.03
C GLU A 42 -7.67 -12.53 -7.53
N ASP A 43 -7.58 -11.46 -6.79
CA ASP A 43 -7.37 -11.49 -5.35
C ASP A 43 -6.03 -12.08 -4.92
N LYS A 44 -5.07 -12.18 -5.84
CA LYS A 44 -3.76 -12.73 -5.49
C LYS A 44 -2.74 -11.67 -5.08
N VAL A 45 -3.05 -10.41 -5.30
CA VAL A 45 -2.16 -9.30 -4.98
C VAL A 45 -2.94 -8.29 -4.17
N ILE A 46 -2.30 -7.72 -3.14
CA ILE A 46 -2.90 -6.62 -2.39
C ILE A 46 -2.02 -5.39 -2.59
N ALA A 47 -2.62 -4.24 -2.60
CA ALA A 47 -1.91 -3.00 -2.93
C ALA A 47 -2.44 -1.83 -2.13
N GLY A 48 -1.56 -0.89 -1.81
CA GLY A 48 -1.92 0.34 -1.12
C GLY A 48 -1.28 1.53 -1.80
N PHE A 49 -2.00 2.63 -1.87
CA PHE A 49 -1.55 3.81 -2.59
C PHE A 49 -1.52 5.04 -1.69
N ALA A 50 -0.44 5.77 -1.70
CA ALA A 50 -0.35 7.04 -0.99
C ALA A 50 -0.22 8.15 -2.02
N GLY A 51 -1.21 9.01 -2.11
CA GLY A 51 -1.26 10.08 -3.09
C GLY A 51 -2.71 10.49 -3.35
N GLY A 52 -2.95 11.21 -4.40
CA GLY A 52 -4.31 11.67 -4.71
C GLY A 52 -5.23 10.56 -5.18
N THR A 53 -6.50 10.68 -4.88
CA THR A 53 -7.46 9.63 -5.20
C THR A 53 -7.58 9.32 -6.68
N ALA A 54 -7.60 10.36 -7.50
CA ALA A 54 -7.72 10.12 -8.93
C ALA A 54 -6.49 9.40 -9.48
N ASP A 55 -5.32 9.70 -8.92
CA ASP A 55 -4.09 9.08 -9.37
C ASP A 55 -4.06 7.62 -8.97
N ALA A 56 -4.65 7.29 -7.83
CA ALA A 56 -4.67 5.91 -7.37
C ALA A 56 -5.36 5.01 -8.38
N PHE A 57 -6.50 5.46 -8.90
CA PHE A 57 -7.25 4.66 -9.85
C PHE A 57 -6.40 4.36 -11.09
N THR A 58 -5.73 5.37 -11.61
CA THR A 58 -4.90 5.20 -12.79
C THR A 58 -3.77 4.21 -12.54
N LEU A 59 -3.09 4.34 -11.41
CA LEU A 59 -1.96 3.47 -11.14
C LEU A 59 -2.38 2.04 -10.84
N PHE A 60 -3.48 1.85 -10.13
CA PHE A 60 -3.97 0.49 -9.90
C PHE A 60 -4.35 -0.18 -11.23
N GLU A 61 -4.98 0.57 -12.13
CA GLU A 61 -5.36 0.02 -13.42
C GLU A 61 -4.15 -0.35 -14.22
N ARG A 62 -3.12 0.51 -14.24
CA ARG A 62 -1.91 0.20 -14.97
C ARG A 62 -1.21 -1.01 -14.39
N PHE A 63 -1.18 -1.10 -13.06
CA PHE A 63 -0.52 -2.24 -12.42
C PHE A 63 -1.28 -3.53 -12.69
N GLU A 64 -2.61 -3.48 -12.65
CA GLU A 64 -3.42 -4.64 -12.96
C GLU A 64 -3.08 -5.13 -14.38
N GLY A 65 -2.93 -4.22 -15.33
CA GLY A 65 -2.56 -4.59 -16.68
C GLY A 65 -1.20 -5.27 -16.76
N LYS A 66 -0.24 -4.81 -15.97
CA LYS A 66 1.08 -5.44 -15.94
C LYS A 66 1.01 -6.83 -15.31
N LEU A 67 0.21 -6.98 -14.26
CA LEU A 67 0.04 -8.29 -13.64
C LEU A 67 -0.59 -9.29 -14.63
N GLN A 68 -1.55 -8.84 -15.40
CA GLN A 68 -2.17 -9.71 -16.40
C GLN A 68 -1.13 -10.09 -17.45
N LYS A 69 -0.37 -9.12 -17.93
CA LYS A 69 0.61 -9.38 -18.97
C LYS A 69 1.70 -10.33 -18.52
N HIS A 70 2.11 -10.24 -17.29
CA HIS A 70 3.21 -11.05 -16.77
C HIS A 70 2.77 -12.19 -15.87
N GLN A 71 1.46 -12.52 -15.99
CA GLN A 71 0.91 -13.70 -15.33
C GLN A 71 1.15 -13.72 -13.82
N GLY A 72 0.99 -12.57 -13.21
CA GLY A 72 1.09 -12.46 -11.76
C GLY A 72 2.49 -12.34 -11.19
N ASN A 73 3.51 -12.24 -12.05
CA ASN A 73 4.88 -12.07 -11.54
C ASN A 73 4.99 -10.67 -10.97
N LEU A 74 5.02 -10.55 -9.64
CA LEU A 74 4.93 -9.26 -8.98
C LEU A 74 6.15 -8.40 -9.27
N LEU A 75 7.34 -8.95 -9.15
CA LEU A 75 8.54 -8.17 -9.37
C LEU A 75 8.61 -7.66 -10.81
N ARG A 76 8.35 -8.52 -11.77
CA ARG A 76 8.39 -8.11 -13.16
C ARG A 76 7.37 -7.03 -13.45
N SER A 77 6.16 -7.21 -12.92
CA SER A 77 5.10 -6.24 -13.10
C SER A 77 5.45 -4.90 -12.49
N ALA A 78 6.09 -4.93 -11.31
CA ALA A 78 6.49 -3.72 -10.62
C ALA A 78 7.58 -2.98 -11.38
N VAL A 79 8.57 -3.70 -11.90
CA VAL A 79 9.66 -3.10 -12.67
C VAL A 79 9.11 -2.46 -13.94
N GLU A 80 8.17 -3.13 -14.61
CA GLU A 80 7.58 -2.58 -15.82
C GLU A 80 6.73 -1.34 -15.52
N LEU A 81 5.98 -1.36 -14.42
CA LEU A 81 5.22 -0.18 -14.04
C LEU A 81 6.16 0.97 -13.70
N ALA A 82 7.25 0.70 -13.00
CA ALA A 82 8.19 1.76 -12.61
C ALA A 82 8.80 2.41 -13.85
N LYS A 83 9.07 1.62 -14.88
CA LYS A 83 9.58 2.19 -16.12
C LYS A 83 8.56 3.10 -16.77
N ASP A 84 7.31 2.66 -16.83
CA ASP A 84 6.26 3.46 -17.42
C ASP A 84 6.04 4.73 -16.60
N TRP A 85 6.07 4.61 -15.29
CA TRP A 85 5.82 5.73 -14.41
C TRP A 85 6.87 6.83 -14.63
N ARG A 86 8.11 6.42 -14.81
CA ARG A 86 9.17 7.39 -15.00
C ARG A 86 9.14 8.04 -16.37
N THR A 87 8.71 7.31 -17.40
CA THR A 87 8.83 7.80 -18.76
C THR A 87 7.54 8.29 -19.40
N ASP A 88 6.37 7.81 -18.91
CA ASP A 88 5.11 8.21 -19.49
C ASP A 88 4.76 9.62 -19.06
N ARG A 89 4.45 10.52 -20.04
CA ARG A 89 4.19 11.87 -19.73
C ARG A 89 3.11 12.08 -18.74
N MET A 90 2.07 11.27 -18.76
CA MET A 90 0.99 11.44 -17.83
C MET A 90 1.35 10.91 -16.47
N LEU A 91 1.96 9.74 -16.40
CA LEU A 91 2.24 9.14 -15.12
C LEU A 91 3.35 9.84 -14.35
N ARG A 92 4.35 10.35 -15.03
CA ARG A 92 5.49 10.92 -14.32
C ARG A 92 5.16 12.18 -13.53
N ARG A 93 3.96 12.71 -13.73
CA ARG A 93 3.56 13.85 -12.95
C ARG A 93 2.95 13.47 -11.62
N LEU A 94 2.67 12.17 -11.42
CA LEU A 94 2.01 11.73 -10.22
C LEU A 94 3.02 11.59 -9.10
N GLU A 95 2.80 12.33 -8.03
CA GLU A 95 3.67 12.24 -6.88
C GLU A 95 3.01 11.30 -5.92
N ALA A 96 3.41 10.07 -5.95
CA ALA A 96 2.75 9.04 -5.19
C ALA A 96 3.67 7.87 -4.94
N LEU A 97 3.25 6.97 -4.09
CA LEU A 97 3.95 5.73 -3.83
C LEU A 97 2.94 4.60 -3.82
N LEU A 98 3.36 3.45 -4.28
CA LEU A 98 2.50 2.28 -4.35
C LEU A 98 3.17 1.13 -3.60
N ALA A 99 2.46 0.53 -2.67
CA ALA A 99 2.94 -0.64 -1.95
C ALA A 99 2.17 -1.84 -2.45
N VAL A 100 2.85 -2.90 -2.83
CA VAL A 100 2.19 -4.08 -3.37
C VAL A 100 2.76 -5.35 -2.74
N ALA A 101 1.93 -6.37 -2.61
CA ALA A 101 2.38 -7.62 -2.02
C ALA A 101 1.59 -8.79 -2.56
N ASP A 102 2.27 -9.92 -2.74
CA ASP A 102 1.60 -11.18 -2.96
C ASP A 102 2.03 -12.12 -1.84
N ARG A 103 1.78 -13.40 -1.95
CA ARG A 103 2.11 -14.31 -0.87
C ARG A 103 3.61 -14.42 -0.62
N SER A 104 4.43 -14.07 -1.57
CA SER A 104 5.87 -14.26 -1.47
C SER A 104 6.68 -12.99 -1.35
N VAL A 105 6.23 -11.90 -1.92
CA VAL A 105 7.05 -10.71 -2.09
C VAL A 105 6.27 -9.45 -1.73
N SER A 106 6.95 -8.49 -1.15
CA SER A 106 6.39 -7.16 -0.88
C SER A 106 7.31 -6.12 -1.50
N LEU A 107 6.76 -5.14 -2.18
CA LEU A 107 7.54 -4.14 -2.90
C LEU A 107 6.94 -2.75 -2.76
N VAL A 108 7.78 -1.72 -2.78
CA VAL A 108 7.33 -0.33 -2.88
C VAL A 108 7.79 0.17 -4.25
N ILE A 109 6.89 0.79 -4.99
CA ILE A 109 7.15 1.32 -6.32
C ILE A 109 6.98 2.82 -6.28
N SER A 110 7.93 3.57 -6.82
CA SER A 110 7.84 5.02 -6.83
C SER A 110 7.92 5.58 -8.23
N GLY A 111 7.48 6.81 -8.36
CA GLY A 111 7.50 7.50 -9.66
C GLY A 111 8.88 7.83 -10.17
N THR A 112 9.90 7.68 -9.34
CA THR A 112 11.26 7.90 -9.80
C THR A 112 11.81 6.67 -10.51
N GLY A 113 11.02 5.62 -10.59
CA GLY A 113 11.46 4.40 -11.27
C GLY A 113 12.03 3.37 -10.33
N ASP A 114 11.92 3.59 -9.02
CA ASP A 114 12.49 2.66 -8.06
C ASP A 114 11.51 1.58 -7.66
N VAL A 115 12.04 0.38 -7.48
CA VAL A 115 11.28 -0.72 -6.92
C VAL A 115 12.10 -1.24 -5.75
N ILE A 116 11.55 -1.15 -4.54
CA ILE A 116 12.30 -1.48 -3.34
C ILE A 116 11.63 -2.60 -2.59
N GLU A 117 12.41 -3.60 -2.18
CA GLU A 117 11.89 -4.67 -1.36
C GLU A 117 12.25 -4.33 0.10
N PRO A 118 11.29 -4.21 0.99
CA PRO A 118 11.60 -3.80 2.36
C PRO A 118 12.25 -4.91 3.15
N GLU A 119 13.08 -4.54 4.09
CA GLU A 119 13.67 -5.52 4.94
C GLU A 119 12.77 -5.74 6.13
N GLY A 120 12.81 -6.91 6.70
CA GLY A 120 12.11 -7.19 7.96
C GLY A 120 10.61 -7.34 7.84
N GLY A 121 10.08 -7.35 6.67
CA GLY A 121 8.66 -7.61 6.49
C GLY A 121 7.73 -6.45 6.76
N VAL A 122 8.26 -5.24 7.00
CA VAL A 122 7.42 -4.08 7.28
C VAL A 122 7.73 -2.98 6.29
N MET A 123 6.71 -2.41 5.65
CA MET A 123 6.90 -1.24 4.82
C MET A 123 5.77 -0.25 5.06
N SER A 124 6.06 1.04 4.99
CA SER A 124 5.04 2.05 5.15
C SER A 124 5.30 3.19 4.21
N ILE A 125 4.23 3.83 3.78
CA ILE A 125 4.32 5.00 2.91
C ILE A 125 3.27 6.00 3.36
N GLY A 126 3.44 7.25 3.01
CA GLY A 126 2.50 8.28 3.35
C GLY A 126 2.91 9.06 4.59
N SER A 127 2.09 10.02 4.98
CA SER A 127 2.47 11.00 6.00
C SER A 127 2.63 10.40 7.39
N GLY A 128 1.83 9.43 7.76
CA GLY A 128 1.98 8.79 9.06
C GLY A 128 2.86 7.55 9.01
N GLY A 129 3.52 7.31 7.87
CA GLY A 129 4.32 6.11 7.68
C GLY A 129 5.34 5.84 8.74
N PRO A 130 6.18 6.81 9.12
CA PRO A 130 7.21 6.53 10.13
C PRO A 130 6.62 6.09 11.47
N TYR A 131 5.50 6.66 11.88
CA TYR A 131 4.88 6.27 13.14
C TYR A 131 4.30 4.86 13.05
N ALA A 132 3.64 4.57 11.94
CA ALA A 132 3.06 3.25 11.73
C ALA A 132 4.14 2.19 11.66
N LYS A 133 5.25 2.51 10.97
CA LYS A 133 6.35 1.57 10.83
C LYS A 133 7.01 1.28 12.17
N ALA A 134 7.26 2.32 12.97
CA ALA A 134 7.89 2.12 14.27
C ALA A 134 7.03 1.22 15.15
N ALA A 135 5.71 1.46 15.16
CA ALA A 135 4.81 0.63 15.93
C ALA A 135 4.81 -0.81 15.42
N ALA A 136 4.76 -0.98 14.11
CA ALA A 136 4.68 -2.31 13.52
C ALA A 136 5.95 -3.12 13.79
N VAL A 137 7.11 -2.49 13.69
CA VAL A 137 8.37 -3.18 13.95
C VAL A 137 8.42 -3.64 15.40
N ALA A 138 8.01 -2.78 16.34
CA ALA A 138 8.01 -3.13 17.74
C ALA A 138 7.06 -4.30 18.02
N LEU A 139 5.89 -4.29 17.43
CA LEU A 139 4.93 -5.36 17.64
C LEU A 139 5.38 -6.66 16.99
N LEU A 140 5.95 -6.56 15.79
CA LEU A 140 6.39 -7.75 15.08
C LEU A 140 7.53 -8.44 15.84
N GLU A 141 8.43 -7.66 16.42
CA GLU A 141 9.57 -8.22 17.09
C GLU A 141 9.30 -8.68 18.52
N ASN A 142 8.27 -8.18 19.14
CA ASN A 142 8.05 -8.44 20.56
C ASN A 142 6.74 -9.10 20.91
N THR A 143 5.92 -9.45 19.94
CA THR A 143 4.64 -10.11 20.22
C THR A 143 4.39 -11.21 19.22
N ASP A 144 3.33 -12.00 19.46
CA ASP A 144 2.93 -13.02 18.53
C ASP A 144 1.71 -12.57 17.71
N MET A 145 1.43 -11.29 17.67
CA MET A 145 0.29 -10.77 16.93
C MET A 145 0.42 -11.13 15.46
N ASP A 146 -0.69 -11.45 14.81
CA ASP A 146 -0.64 -11.76 13.39
C ASP A 146 -0.51 -10.47 12.56
N ALA A 147 -0.25 -10.64 11.28
CA ALA A 147 0.02 -9.49 10.41
C ALA A 147 -1.13 -8.49 10.40
N ARG A 148 -2.37 -8.99 10.32
CA ARG A 148 -3.53 -8.10 10.29
C ARG A 148 -3.66 -7.31 11.60
N ALA A 149 -3.49 -7.97 12.73
CA ALA A 149 -3.61 -7.32 14.03
C ALA A 149 -2.53 -6.26 14.21
N ILE A 150 -1.32 -6.54 13.73
CA ILE A 150 -0.22 -5.56 13.81
C ILE A 150 -0.55 -4.35 12.95
N VAL A 151 -1.07 -4.55 11.74
CA VAL A 151 -1.42 -3.44 10.86
C VAL A 151 -2.48 -2.58 11.51
N GLU A 152 -3.52 -3.20 12.04
CA GLU A 152 -4.60 -2.45 12.64
C GLU A 152 -4.13 -1.64 13.85
N ARG A 153 -3.40 -2.27 14.74
CA ARG A 153 -2.92 -1.58 15.94
C ARG A 153 -1.94 -0.47 15.59
N SER A 154 -1.05 -0.72 14.65
CA SER A 154 -0.03 0.26 14.27
C SER A 154 -0.62 1.48 13.60
N LEU A 155 -1.64 1.28 12.77
CA LEU A 155 -2.31 2.41 12.13
C LEU A 155 -3.10 3.22 13.15
N THR A 156 -3.66 2.58 14.16
CA THR A 156 -4.34 3.29 15.23
C THR A 156 -3.35 4.14 16.03
N ILE A 157 -2.18 3.60 16.32
CA ILE A 157 -1.14 4.36 17.03
C ILE A 157 -0.69 5.55 16.18
N ALA A 158 -0.50 5.33 14.88
CA ALA A 158 -0.10 6.42 14.01
C ALA A 158 -1.16 7.52 13.98
N ALA A 159 -2.44 7.13 13.98
CA ALA A 159 -3.52 8.10 13.97
C ALA A 159 -3.59 8.89 15.29
N ASP A 160 -3.18 8.29 16.38
CA ASP A 160 -3.14 8.99 17.65
C ASP A 160 -2.04 10.04 17.69
N ILE A 161 -0.99 9.87 16.90
CA ILE A 161 0.16 10.75 16.92
C ILE A 161 0.12 11.77 15.79
N CYS A 162 -0.24 11.33 14.59
CA CYS A 162 -0.13 12.17 13.42
C CYS A 162 -1.48 12.75 13.03
N ILE A 163 -1.58 14.08 12.99
CA ILE A 163 -2.85 14.70 12.71
C ILE A 163 -3.34 14.43 11.30
N TYR A 164 -2.48 13.94 10.44
CA TYR A 164 -2.88 13.67 9.07
C TYR A 164 -3.35 12.22 8.87
N THR A 165 -3.41 11.42 9.91
CA THR A 165 -3.84 10.04 9.82
C THR A 165 -5.12 9.89 10.62
N ASN A 166 -6.12 9.24 10.08
CA ASN A 166 -7.36 9.08 10.82
C ASN A 166 -7.52 7.64 11.30
N HIS A 167 -8.57 7.40 12.08
CA HIS A 167 -8.77 6.09 12.68
C HIS A 167 -9.63 5.15 11.85
N GLU A 168 -10.01 5.57 10.64
CA GLU A 168 -10.77 4.69 9.79
C GLU A 168 -9.81 3.87 8.98
N VAL A 169 -9.77 2.60 9.20
CA VAL A 169 -8.77 1.73 8.60
C VAL A 169 -9.40 0.69 7.70
N THR A 170 -8.82 0.52 6.53
CA THR A 170 -9.20 -0.54 5.60
C THR A 170 -8.02 -1.48 5.48
N ILE A 171 -8.22 -2.77 5.63
CA ILE A 171 -7.14 -3.75 5.59
C ILE A 171 -7.48 -4.88 4.64
N GLU A 172 -6.52 -5.26 3.81
CA GLU A 172 -6.62 -6.46 2.99
C GLU A 172 -5.49 -7.41 3.38
N GLU A 173 -5.73 -8.69 3.31
CA GLU A 173 -4.69 -9.64 3.69
C GLU A 173 -4.68 -10.85 2.78
N LEU A 174 -3.53 -11.48 2.68
CA LEU A 174 -3.34 -12.72 1.97
C LEU A 174 -2.63 -13.69 2.89
N GLY A 175 -2.87 -14.96 2.69
CA GLY A 175 -2.13 -15.89 3.46
C GLY A 175 -2.86 -17.12 3.68
N GLY A 176 -2.19 -17.96 4.09
CA GLY A 176 -2.76 -19.09 4.12
C GLY A 176 -3.03 -20.05 4.91
#